data_951ee00a718f2ec3ec4a83f684e33eb9
#
_entry.id   951ee00a718f2ec3ec4a83f684e33eb9
#
_cell.length_a   1.000
_cell.length_b   1.000
_cell.length_c   1.000
_cell.angle_alpha   90.00
_cell.angle_beta   90.00
_cell.angle_gamma   90.00
#
_symmetry.space_group_name_H-M   'P 1'
#
loop_
_entity.id
_entity.type
_entity.pdbx_description
1 polymer ?
#
loop_
_entity_poly.entity_id
_entity_poly.type
_entity_poly.pdbx_seq_one_letter_code
_entity_poly.pdbx_strand_id
1 'polypeptide(L)'
;MARSLYDLTASGDRRFSPYCWRTKLALAHKGLDYETVATRFTDIDALNDGPRLTLPALDDNGLRIVDSWAIAEYLEAQYAGVPSLFPGGKAHARFMNNWTPTIHPPLLRLIVLDVHNALDKEDQAYFRPDREAKFGMTLEAFVEGHDAHLKAFRTALNT
;
A
#
# COMPACT_ATOMS: atom_id res chain seq x y z
N MET A 1 -15.92 -1.27 -19.80
CA MET A 1 -14.52 -0.90 -19.54
C MET A 1 -14.02 -1.83 -18.46
N ALA A 2 -13.00 -2.64 -18.73
CA ALA A 2 -12.48 -3.60 -17.76
C ALA A 2 -11.33 -2.92 -17.00
N ARG A 3 -11.52 -2.74 -15.69
CA ARG A 3 -10.51 -2.23 -14.78
C ARG A 3 -10.23 -3.29 -13.72
N SER A 4 -8.95 -3.62 -13.50
CA SER A 4 -8.54 -4.60 -12.49
C SER A 4 -7.48 -3.98 -11.58
N LEU A 5 -7.72 -4.02 -10.27
CA LEU A 5 -6.77 -3.57 -9.25
C LEU A 5 -6.13 -4.79 -8.58
N TYR A 6 -4.83 -4.94 -8.74
CA TYR A 6 -4.03 -5.91 -8.01
C TYR A 6 -3.78 -5.37 -6.60
N ASP A 7 -4.36 -6.04 -5.62
CA ASP A 7 -4.47 -5.58 -4.24
C ASP A 7 -3.87 -6.62 -3.28
N LEU A 8 -2.89 -6.20 -2.48
CA LEU A 8 -2.19 -7.06 -1.55
C LEU A 8 -3.17 -7.66 -0.53
N THR A 9 -3.11 -8.99 -0.39
CA THR A 9 -3.96 -9.74 0.53
C THR A 9 -3.17 -10.56 1.53
N ALA A 10 -3.78 -10.85 2.67
CA ALA A 10 -3.37 -11.83 3.65
C ALA A 10 -4.46 -12.92 3.81
N SER A 11 -4.24 -13.88 4.68
CA SER A 11 -5.20 -14.95 4.96
C SER A 11 -6.60 -14.41 5.28
N GLY A 12 -7.63 -15.07 4.74
CA GLY A 12 -9.03 -14.67 4.93
C GLY A 12 -9.38 -13.35 4.24
N ASP A 13 -8.72 -13.05 3.12
CA ASP A 13 -8.93 -11.84 2.30
C ASP A 13 -8.72 -10.51 3.04
N ARG A 14 -7.80 -10.49 3.99
CA ARG A 14 -7.46 -9.25 4.71
C ARG A 14 -6.62 -8.32 3.86
N ARG A 15 -7.10 -7.10 3.67
CA ARG A 15 -6.48 -6.07 2.83
C ARG A 15 -5.85 -5.01 3.71
N PHE A 16 -4.54 -5.08 3.93
CA PHE A 16 -3.82 -4.26 4.91
C PHE A 16 -2.88 -3.21 4.31
N SER A 17 -2.59 -3.28 2.98
CA SER A 17 -1.65 -2.36 2.36
C SER A 17 -2.18 -0.92 2.30
N PRO A 18 -1.54 0.06 2.96
CA PRO A 18 -1.98 1.45 2.90
C PRO A 18 -1.86 2.03 1.48
N TYR A 19 -0.93 1.54 0.68
CA TYR A 19 -0.77 1.99 -0.71
C TYR A 19 -1.90 1.48 -1.61
N CYS A 20 -2.33 0.22 -1.42
CA CYS A 20 -3.50 -0.31 -2.13
C CYS A 20 -4.77 0.44 -1.73
N TRP A 21 -4.94 0.76 -0.45
CA TRP A 21 -6.07 1.54 0.03
C TRP A 21 -6.11 2.95 -0.57
N ARG A 22 -4.97 3.61 -0.81
CA ARG A 22 -4.94 4.90 -1.53
C ARG A 22 -5.59 4.78 -2.90
N THR A 23 -5.23 3.74 -3.67
CA THR A 23 -5.80 3.52 -5.00
C THR A 23 -7.29 3.17 -4.94
N LYS A 24 -7.70 2.31 -4.00
CA LYS A 24 -9.12 1.97 -3.79
C LYS A 24 -9.96 3.21 -3.49
N LEU A 25 -9.47 4.07 -2.59
CA LEU A 25 -10.16 5.31 -2.24
C LEU A 25 -10.16 6.31 -3.40
N ALA A 26 -9.10 6.38 -4.20
CA ALA A 26 -9.03 7.22 -5.39
C ALA A 26 -10.05 6.78 -6.45
N LEU A 27 -10.15 5.47 -6.72
CA LEU A 27 -11.15 4.91 -7.65
C LEU A 27 -12.58 5.18 -7.16
N ALA A 28 -12.84 4.94 -5.87
CA ALA A 28 -14.15 5.21 -5.26
C ALA A 28 -14.52 6.71 -5.31
N HIS A 29 -13.57 7.61 -5.01
CA HIS A 29 -13.79 9.06 -5.10
C HIS A 29 -14.16 9.52 -6.52
N LYS A 30 -13.53 8.91 -7.53
CA LYS A 30 -13.85 9.18 -8.92
C LYS A 30 -15.09 8.44 -9.45
N GLY A 31 -15.74 7.60 -8.62
CA GLY A 31 -16.90 6.80 -9.04
C GLY A 31 -16.56 5.79 -10.14
N LEU A 32 -15.33 5.24 -10.14
CA LEU A 32 -14.86 4.31 -11.15
C LEU A 32 -14.97 2.87 -10.63
N ASP A 33 -15.76 2.06 -11.31
CA ASP A 33 -15.87 0.63 -11.03
C ASP A 33 -14.62 -0.13 -11.41
N TYR A 34 -14.26 -1.14 -10.62
CA TYR A 34 -13.12 -2.00 -10.86
C TYR A 34 -13.31 -3.37 -10.21
N GLU A 35 -12.62 -4.38 -10.72
CA GLU A 35 -12.48 -5.68 -10.11
C GLU A 35 -11.21 -5.74 -9.27
N THR A 36 -11.26 -6.39 -8.11
CA THR A 36 -10.07 -6.59 -7.27
C THR A 36 -9.46 -7.95 -7.53
N VAL A 37 -8.18 -7.96 -7.88
CA VAL A 37 -7.37 -9.17 -7.99
C VAL A 37 -6.57 -9.34 -6.70
N ALA A 38 -7.00 -10.28 -5.86
CA ALA A 38 -6.29 -10.62 -4.62
C ALA A 38 -4.89 -11.15 -4.96
N THR A 39 -3.85 -10.51 -4.45
CA THR A 39 -2.46 -10.82 -4.79
C THR A 39 -1.64 -10.99 -3.52
N ARG A 40 -1.00 -12.14 -3.32
CA ARG A 40 -0.11 -12.42 -2.20
C ARG A 40 1.30 -11.88 -2.49
N PHE A 41 2.14 -11.78 -1.46
CA PHE A 41 3.55 -11.40 -1.66
C PHE A 41 4.29 -12.35 -2.61
N THR A 42 4.03 -13.65 -2.49
CA THR A 42 4.65 -14.70 -3.30
C THR A 42 4.13 -14.74 -4.74
N ASP A 43 2.98 -14.16 -5.02
CA ASP A 43 2.40 -14.12 -6.37
C ASP A 43 2.89 -12.93 -7.20
N ILE A 44 3.53 -11.92 -6.58
CA ILE A 44 3.93 -10.67 -7.25
C ILE A 44 4.90 -10.96 -8.41
N ASP A 45 5.87 -11.84 -8.21
CA ASP A 45 6.88 -12.15 -9.23
C ASP A 45 6.27 -12.89 -10.44
N ALA A 46 5.21 -13.69 -10.22
CA ALA A 46 4.50 -14.39 -11.30
C ALA A 46 3.66 -13.43 -12.18
N LEU A 47 3.29 -12.27 -11.66
CA LEU A 47 2.55 -11.23 -12.39
C LEU A 47 3.49 -10.29 -13.18
N ASN A 48 4.79 -10.50 -13.06
CA ASN A 48 5.80 -9.58 -13.56
C ASN A 48 6.20 -9.97 -15.00
N ASP A 49 5.65 -9.26 -15.97
CA ASP A 49 6.00 -9.33 -17.39
C ASP A 49 6.94 -8.18 -17.84
N GLY A 50 7.55 -7.45 -16.86
CA GLY A 50 8.38 -6.28 -17.08
C GLY A 50 9.21 -5.89 -15.85
N PRO A 51 9.47 -4.59 -15.62
CA PRO A 51 10.17 -4.11 -14.43
C PRO A 51 9.42 -4.50 -13.17
N ARG A 52 10.16 -4.76 -12.06
CA ARG A 52 9.64 -5.28 -10.80
C ARG A 52 8.28 -4.70 -10.43
N LEU A 53 7.26 -5.52 -10.47
CA LEU A 53 5.91 -5.16 -10.08
C LEU A 53 5.88 -4.81 -8.58
N THR A 54 5.23 -3.71 -8.24
CA THR A 54 4.87 -3.37 -6.87
C THR A 54 3.37 -3.17 -6.77
N LEU A 55 2.79 -3.47 -5.62
CA LEU A 55 1.37 -3.25 -5.39
C LEU A 55 1.13 -1.91 -4.67
N PRO A 56 0.07 -1.19 -5.06
CA PRO A 56 -0.96 -1.53 -6.04
C PRO A 56 -0.48 -1.46 -7.49
N ALA A 57 -1.08 -2.28 -8.35
CA ALA A 57 -1.03 -2.12 -9.79
C ALA A 57 -2.45 -2.05 -10.34
N LEU A 58 -2.70 -1.16 -11.29
CA LEU A 58 -3.99 -0.97 -11.95
C LEU A 58 -3.86 -1.30 -13.42
N ASP A 59 -4.66 -2.25 -13.89
CA ASP A 59 -4.89 -2.44 -15.32
C ASP A 59 -6.15 -1.68 -15.72
N ASP A 60 -6.03 -0.74 -16.65
CA ASP A 60 -7.16 0.02 -17.17
C ASP A 60 -7.15 -0.05 -18.70
N ASN A 61 -8.09 -0.82 -19.27
CA ASN A 61 -8.24 -1.03 -20.72
C ASN A 61 -6.93 -1.49 -21.42
N GLY A 62 -6.16 -2.37 -20.77
CA GLY A 62 -4.91 -2.93 -21.30
C GLY A 62 -3.66 -2.11 -21.00
N LEU A 63 -3.79 -0.97 -20.32
CA LEU A 63 -2.65 -0.22 -19.81
C LEU A 63 -2.42 -0.57 -18.33
N ARG A 64 -1.21 -1.03 -18.00
CA ARG A 64 -0.80 -1.30 -16.61
C ARG A 64 -0.07 -0.10 -16.03
N ILE A 65 -0.56 0.40 -14.90
CA ILE A 65 0.05 1.47 -14.13
C ILE A 65 0.43 0.93 -12.75
N VAL A 66 1.65 1.16 -12.32
CA VAL A 66 2.21 0.71 -11.04
C VAL A 66 2.55 1.92 -10.19
N ASP A 67 2.51 1.76 -8.86
CA ASP A 67 2.66 2.80 -7.85
C ASP A 67 1.41 3.66 -7.62
N SER A 68 1.04 3.78 -6.35
CA SER A 68 -0.21 4.45 -5.95
C SER A 68 -0.28 5.93 -6.33
N TRP A 69 0.88 6.63 -6.37
CA TRP A 69 0.92 8.03 -6.81
C TRP A 69 0.79 8.14 -8.33
N ALA A 70 1.53 7.31 -9.08
CA ALA A 70 1.41 7.27 -10.54
C ALA A 70 -0.01 6.91 -10.99
N ILE A 71 -0.65 5.96 -10.28
CA ILE A 71 -2.07 5.63 -10.51
C ILE A 71 -2.96 6.86 -10.26
N ALA A 72 -2.76 7.59 -9.16
CA ALA A 72 -3.55 8.79 -8.88
C ALA A 72 -3.38 9.88 -9.95
N GLU A 73 -2.15 10.11 -10.43
CA GLU A 73 -1.87 11.05 -11.54
C GLU A 73 -2.53 10.60 -12.85
N TYR A 74 -2.47 9.30 -13.16
CA TYR A 74 -3.15 8.72 -14.32
C TYR A 74 -4.67 8.92 -14.25
N LEU A 75 -5.29 8.55 -13.11
CA LEU A 75 -6.72 8.69 -12.91
C LEU A 75 -7.18 10.16 -13.01
N GLU A 76 -6.38 11.08 -12.50
CA GLU A 76 -6.67 12.52 -12.60
C GLU A 76 -6.66 13.02 -14.03
N ALA A 77 -5.67 12.59 -14.83
CA ALA A 77 -5.53 12.99 -16.22
C ALA A 77 -6.58 12.32 -17.12
N GLN A 78 -6.77 11.01 -16.96
CA GLN A 78 -7.63 10.21 -17.83
C GLN A 78 -9.12 10.45 -17.56
N TYR A 79 -9.49 10.73 -16.31
CA TYR A 79 -10.87 10.91 -15.86
C TYR A 79 -11.10 12.33 -15.28
N ALA A 80 -10.76 13.35 -16.08
CA ALA A 80 -10.88 14.76 -15.69
C ALA A 80 -12.33 15.25 -15.52
N GLY A 81 -13.31 14.56 -16.12
CA GLY A 81 -14.74 14.93 -16.06
C GLY A 81 -15.46 14.57 -14.77
N VAL A 82 -14.76 13.98 -13.78
CA VAL A 82 -15.29 13.56 -12.48
C VAL A 82 -14.50 14.23 -11.35
N PRO A 83 -14.93 14.14 -10.06
CA PRO A 83 -14.27 14.86 -8.96
C PRO A 83 -12.76 14.71 -8.93
N SER A 84 -12.05 15.82 -8.76
CA SER A 84 -10.58 15.84 -8.73
C SER A 84 -10.04 15.16 -7.47
N LEU A 85 -8.97 14.37 -7.65
CA LEU A 85 -8.16 13.84 -6.54
C LEU A 85 -7.26 14.91 -5.92
N PHE A 86 -7.06 16.03 -6.63
CA PHE A 86 -6.14 17.10 -6.23
C PHE A 86 -6.85 18.46 -6.12
N PRO A 87 -7.94 18.58 -5.34
CA PRO A 87 -8.76 19.82 -5.30
C PRO A 87 -7.96 21.03 -4.77
N GLY A 88 -6.95 20.79 -3.93
CA GLY A 88 -5.99 21.81 -3.46
C GLY A 88 -4.76 22.01 -4.37
N GLY A 89 -4.79 21.40 -5.57
CA GLY A 89 -3.66 21.38 -6.49
C GLY A 89 -2.68 20.23 -6.27
N LYS A 90 -2.03 19.81 -7.36
CA LYS A 90 -1.09 18.67 -7.38
C LYS A 90 0.09 18.84 -6.40
N ALA A 91 0.59 20.06 -6.23
CA ALA A 91 1.72 20.34 -5.32
C ALA A 91 1.34 20.04 -3.86
N HIS A 92 0.14 20.45 -3.42
CA HIS A 92 -0.37 20.15 -2.08
C HIS A 92 -0.55 18.63 -1.88
N ALA A 93 -1.20 17.96 -2.82
CA ALA A 93 -1.38 16.51 -2.77
C ALA A 93 -0.04 15.76 -2.73
N ARG A 94 0.96 16.22 -3.51
CA ARG A 94 2.32 15.65 -3.51
C ARG A 94 3.02 15.84 -2.17
N PHE A 95 2.88 17.00 -1.55
CA PHE A 95 3.39 17.24 -0.21
C PHE A 95 2.80 16.25 0.79
N MET A 96 1.49 16.08 0.82
CA MET A 96 0.81 15.12 1.70
C MET A 96 1.23 13.67 1.41
N ASN A 97 1.35 13.30 0.13
CA ASN A 97 1.84 11.98 -0.25
C ASN A 97 3.27 11.71 0.25
N ASN A 98 4.15 12.71 0.22
CA ASN A 98 5.53 12.58 0.68
C ASN A 98 5.65 12.65 2.20
N TRP A 99 4.74 13.35 2.88
CA TRP A 99 4.69 13.40 4.34
C TRP A 99 4.21 12.07 4.95
N THR A 100 3.19 11.43 4.38
CA THR A 100 2.59 10.22 4.94
C THR A 100 3.59 9.07 5.22
N PRO A 101 4.59 8.78 4.34
CA PRO A 101 5.60 7.77 4.64
C PRO A 101 6.44 8.04 5.88
N THR A 102 6.51 9.28 6.38
CA THR A 102 7.29 9.61 7.58
C THR A 102 6.67 9.03 8.85
N ILE A 103 5.36 8.76 8.84
CA ILE A 103 4.64 8.13 9.96
C ILE A 103 4.64 6.60 9.90
N HIS A 104 5.05 5.98 8.77
CA HIS A 104 5.05 4.53 8.63
C HIS A 104 6.03 3.82 9.57
N PRO A 105 7.30 4.28 9.79
CA PRO A 105 8.22 3.59 10.69
C PRO A 105 7.70 3.44 12.12
N PRO A 106 7.20 4.48 12.81
CA PRO A 106 6.61 4.31 14.14
C PRO A 106 5.35 3.44 14.13
N LEU A 107 4.54 3.48 13.06
CA LEU A 107 3.37 2.60 12.91
C LEU A 107 3.80 1.14 12.76
N LEU A 108 4.80 0.84 11.94
CA LEU A 108 5.30 -0.52 11.73
C LEU A 108 5.76 -1.19 13.02
N ARG A 109 6.35 -0.42 13.95
CA ARG A 109 6.74 -0.92 15.28
C ARG A 109 5.55 -1.36 16.14
N LEU A 110 4.35 -0.97 15.79
CA LEU A 110 3.13 -1.39 16.49
C LEU A 110 2.46 -2.62 15.86
N ILE A 111 2.62 -2.82 14.54
CA ILE A 111 1.74 -3.75 13.81
C ILE A 111 2.46 -4.79 12.95
N VAL A 112 3.78 -4.70 12.73
CA VAL A 112 4.46 -5.57 11.74
C VAL A 112 4.38 -7.05 12.09
N LEU A 113 4.42 -7.40 13.38
CA LEU A 113 4.27 -8.78 13.82
C LEU A 113 2.84 -9.30 13.63
N ASP A 114 1.84 -8.44 13.84
CA ASP A 114 0.43 -8.79 13.58
C ASP A 114 0.18 -8.96 12.08
N VAL A 115 0.81 -8.11 11.24
CA VAL A 115 0.77 -8.28 9.78
C VAL A 115 1.37 -9.64 9.41
N HIS A 116 2.57 -9.98 9.91
CA HIS A 116 3.18 -11.29 9.66
C HIS A 116 2.25 -12.44 10.08
N ASN A 117 1.66 -12.38 11.26
CA ASN A 117 0.79 -13.43 11.79
C ASN A 117 -0.54 -13.55 11.03
N ALA A 118 -0.95 -12.51 10.32
CA ALA A 118 -2.14 -12.52 9.47
C ALA A 118 -1.89 -13.14 8.08
N LEU A 119 -0.62 -13.31 7.66
CA LEU A 119 -0.25 -13.92 6.39
C LEU A 119 -0.44 -15.44 6.44
N ASP A 120 -0.56 -16.09 5.28
CA ASP A 120 -0.43 -17.54 5.17
C ASP A 120 1.05 -17.98 5.33
N LYS A 121 1.27 -19.29 5.47
CA LYS A 121 2.61 -19.84 5.76
C LYS A 121 3.65 -19.54 4.68
N GLU A 122 3.24 -19.52 3.42
CA GLU A 122 4.14 -19.25 2.30
C GLU A 122 4.60 -17.78 2.32
N ASP A 123 3.65 -16.86 2.48
CA ASP A 123 3.94 -15.45 2.62
C ASP A 123 4.70 -15.12 3.91
N GLN A 124 4.44 -15.82 5.03
CA GLN A 124 5.24 -15.70 6.26
C GLN A 124 6.70 -16.06 6.03
N ALA A 125 6.95 -17.15 5.30
CA ALA A 125 8.31 -17.62 4.96
C ALA A 125 9.07 -16.61 4.08
N TYR A 126 8.38 -15.87 3.23
CA TYR A 126 8.93 -14.76 2.44
C TYR A 126 9.10 -13.48 3.28
N PHE A 127 8.06 -13.08 4.00
CA PHE A 127 7.95 -11.78 4.66
C PHE A 127 8.95 -11.62 5.82
N ARG A 128 9.07 -12.64 6.69
CA ARG A 128 9.92 -12.55 7.88
C ARG A 128 11.38 -12.28 7.55
N PRO A 129 12.09 -13.10 6.75
CA PRO A 129 13.50 -12.85 6.46
C PRO A 129 13.73 -11.54 5.72
N ASP A 130 12.83 -11.13 4.83
CA ASP A 130 12.92 -9.84 4.13
C ASP A 130 12.83 -8.65 5.10
N ARG A 131 11.92 -8.70 6.06
CA ARG A 131 11.72 -7.62 7.01
C ARG A 131 12.81 -7.60 8.08
N GLU A 132 13.21 -8.75 8.61
CA GLU A 132 14.29 -8.85 9.59
C GLU A 132 15.64 -8.38 9.01
N ALA A 133 15.92 -8.69 7.74
CA ALA A 133 17.08 -8.15 7.03
C ALA A 133 17.04 -6.62 6.91
N LYS A 134 15.87 -6.04 6.60
CA LYS A 134 15.69 -4.60 6.50
C LYS A 134 15.76 -3.87 7.84
N PHE A 135 15.30 -4.49 8.91
CA PHE A 135 15.31 -3.90 10.26
C PHE A 135 16.61 -4.17 11.02
N GLY A 136 17.40 -5.14 10.59
CA GLY A 136 18.62 -5.57 11.28
C GLY A 136 18.36 -6.30 12.60
N MET A 137 17.13 -6.79 12.81
CA MET A 137 16.71 -7.49 14.03
C MET A 137 15.47 -8.36 13.77
N THR A 138 15.11 -9.25 14.72
CA THR A 138 13.89 -10.06 14.63
C THR A 138 12.63 -9.21 14.70
N LEU A 139 11.50 -9.71 14.18
CA LEU A 139 10.22 -9.00 14.26
C LEU A 139 9.79 -8.77 15.71
N GLU A 140 10.04 -9.73 16.60
CA GLU A 140 9.74 -9.64 18.04
C GLU A 140 10.52 -8.49 18.70
N ALA A 141 11.83 -8.41 18.46
CA ALA A 141 12.67 -7.34 18.97
C ALA A 141 12.28 -5.97 18.38
N PHE A 142 11.83 -5.95 17.13
CA PHE A 142 11.40 -4.70 16.47
C PHE A 142 10.16 -4.08 17.08
N VAL A 143 9.20 -4.89 17.58
CA VAL A 143 7.96 -4.42 18.22
C VAL A 143 8.05 -4.30 19.74
N GLU A 144 9.17 -4.69 20.35
CA GLU A 144 9.36 -4.60 21.79
C GLU A 144 9.26 -3.15 22.29
N GLY A 145 8.56 -2.92 23.40
CA GLY A 145 8.36 -1.57 23.96
C GLY A 145 7.15 -0.85 23.38
N HIS A 146 6.04 -1.55 23.18
CA HIS A 146 4.79 -1.08 22.58
C HIS A 146 4.36 0.32 23.05
N ASP A 147 4.38 0.61 24.35
CA ASP A 147 3.91 1.92 24.90
C ASP A 147 4.80 3.09 24.45
N ALA A 148 6.10 2.87 24.36
CA ALA A 148 7.04 3.87 23.83
C ALA A 148 6.79 4.12 22.33
N HIS A 149 6.55 3.05 21.56
CA HIS A 149 6.24 3.14 20.14
C HIS A 149 4.89 3.82 19.90
N LEU A 150 3.87 3.54 20.70
CA LEU A 150 2.57 4.18 20.64
C LEU A 150 2.69 5.69 20.92
N LYS A 151 3.47 6.06 21.93
CA LYS A 151 3.76 7.48 22.24
C LYS A 151 4.46 8.17 21.07
N ALA A 152 5.49 7.53 20.50
CA ALA A 152 6.22 8.07 19.34
C ALA A 152 5.30 8.24 18.13
N PHE A 153 4.45 7.26 17.83
CA PHE A 153 3.48 7.33 16.75
C PHE A 153 2.47 8.47 16.94
N ARG A 154 1.92 8.61 18.14
CA ARG A 154 1.01 9.73 18.47
C ARG A 154 1.70 11.10 18.33
N THR A 155 2.97 11.19 18.72
CA THR A 155 3.74 12.43 18.56
C THR A 155 3.93 12.76 17.07
N ALA A 156 4.25 11.77 16.25
CA ALA A 156 4.39 11.96 14.79
C ALA A 156 3.10 12.40 14.09
N LEU A 157 1.93 12.06 14.64
CA LEU A 157 0.63 12.49 14.11
C LEU A 157 0.25 13.93 14.51
N ASN A 158 0.88 14.48 15.54
CA ASN A 158 0.56 15.82 16.06
C ASN A 158 1.46 16.91 15.47
N THR A 159 2.30 16.57 14.50
CA THR A 159 3.14 17.52 13.75
C THR A 159 2.51 17.87 12.42
#